data_58ec67ef9a89e3bad9d7c67430cfe359
#
_entry.id   58ec67ef9a89e3bad9d7c67430cfe359
#
_cell.length_a   1.000
_cell.length_b   1.000
_cell.length_c   1.000
_cell.angle_alpha   90.00
_cell.angle_beta   90.00
_cell.angle_gamma   90.00
#
_symmetry.space_group_name_H-M   'P 1'
#
loop_
_entity.id
_entity.type
_entity.pdbx_description
1 polymer ?
#
loop_
_entity_poly.entity_id
_entity_poly.type
_entity_poly.pdbx_seq_one_letter_code
_entity_poly.pdbx_strand_id
1 'polypeptide(L)'
;MKLPSHLHLDNLGIPYEAHSFSPETEKGAANVARVLGFAERQAVKTLIFQVDTGERVLVMLGGDQNAISGNLKKAIGSRNIQMAAPEIVKETTGYIIGSIPPFCWQPKGFRTFLEASLVNEPILGVGAGEWGNEIMITPENLITASRATVVNLTERGKPVFFMENQ
;
A
#
# COMPACT_ATOMS: atom_id res chain seq x y z
N MET A 1 5.35 22.11 2.73
CA MET A 1 6.51 21.45 3.37
C MET A 1 6.55 19.99 2.95
N LYS A 2 7.75 19.51 2.60
CA LYS A 2 7.88 18.12 2.16
C LYS A 2 8.04 17.17 3.35
N LEU A 3 7.29 16.07 3.30
CA LEU A 3 7.37 15.00 4.28
C LEU A 3 8.48 14.00 3.87
N PRO A 4 8.92 13.12 4.78
CA PRO A 4 9.92 12.10 4.45
C PRO A 4 9.56 11.27 3.22
N SER A 5 8.27 10.97 3.02
CA SER A 5 7.81 10.22 1.85
C SER A 5 8.05 10.97 0.55
N HIS A 6 7.81 12.29 0.55
CA HIS A 6 8.10 13.13 -0.62
C HIS A 6 9.59 13.14 -0.93
N LEU A 7 10.40 13.32 0.11
CA LEU A 7 11.85 13.37 -0.04
C LEU A 7 12.42 12.05 -0.55
N HIS A 8 11.83 10.94 -0.14
CA HIS A 8 12.22 9.62 -0.62
C HIS A 8 12.03 9.50 -2.14
N LEU A 9 10.88 9.93 -2.64
CA LEU A 9 10.59 9.91 -4.07
C LEU A 9 11.51 10.88 -4.83
N ASP A 10 11.72 12.07 -4.28
CA ASP A 10 12.63 13.06 -4.89
C ASP A 10 14.04 12.48 -5.02
N ASN A 11 14.52 11.81 -3.98
CA ASN A 11 15.86 11.23 -3.98
C ASN A 11 16.00 10.09 -4.99
N LEU A 12 14.92 9.38 -5.26
CA LEU A 12 14.91 8.33 -6.28
C LEU A 12 14.65 8.85 -7.69
N GLY A 13 14.34 10.14 -7.82
CA GLY A 13 13.99 10.72 -9.12
C GLY A 13 12.66 10.24 -9.63
N ILE A 14 11.76 9.83 -8.77
CA ILE A 14 10.45 9.29 -9.14
C ILE A 14 9.43 10.42 -9.18
N PRO A 15 8.75 10.64 -10.33
CA PRO A 15 7.70 11.67 -10.40
C PRO A 15 6.45 11.25 -9.65
N TYR A 16 5.79 12.23 -9.04
CA TYR A 16 4.54 12.07 -8.31
C TYR A 16 3.85 13.42 -8.20
N GLU A 17 2.59 13.42 -7.78
CA GLU A 17 1.86 14.64 -7.47
C GLU A 17 1.54 14.64 -5.97
N ALA A 18 1.84 15.74 -5.30
CA ALA A 18 1.48 15.92 -3.89
C ALA A 18 0.14 16.63 -3.82
N HIS A 19 -0.81 16.03 -3.10
CA HIS A 19 -2.14 16.58 -2.91
C HIS A 19 -2.43 16.77 -1.43
N SER A 20 -3.24 17.76 -1.11
CA SER A 20 -3.68 18.03 0.25
C SER A 20 -5.19 17.99 0.31
N PHE A 21 -5.72 17.55 1.44
CA PHE A 21 -7.14 17.60 1.73
C PHE A 21 -7.33 17.98 3.20
N SER A 22 -8.54 18.40 3.57
CA SER A 22 -8.80 18.82 4.94
C SER A 22 -8.50 17.68 5.92
N PRO A 23 -7.69 17.91 6.96
CA PRO A 23 -7.45 16.89 7.98
C PRO A 23 -8.70 16.54 8.79
N GLU A 24 -9.77 17.31 8.66
CA GLU A 24 -11.07 17.00 9.26
C GLU A 24 -11.87 15.99 8.44
N THR A 25 -11.41 15.64 7.22
CA THR A 25 -12.04 14.60 6.42
C THR A 25 -12.07 13.29 7.21
N GLU A 26 -13.20 12.60 7.20
CA GLU A 26 -13.29 11.29 7.84
C GLU A 26 -12.30 10.31 7.25
N LYS A 27 -11.70 9.50 8.12
CA LYS A 27 -10.74 8.49 7.71
C LYS A 27 -11.38 7.48 6.77
N GLY A 28 -10.57 6.99 5.82
CA GLY A 28 -10.98 5.94 4.89
C GLY A 28 -10.68 6.29 3.45
N ALA A 29 -10.34 5.28 2.66
CA ALA A 29 -9.99 5.42 1.26
C ALA A 29 -11.12 6.05 0.43
N ALA A 30 -12.37 5.67 0.70
CA ALA A 30 -13.52 6.22 -0.02
C ALA A 30 -13.63 7.74 0.16
N ASN A 31 -13.36 8.22 1.37
CA ASN A 31 -13.47 9.64 1.67
C ASN A 31 -12.34 10.45 1.00
N VAL A 32 -11.12 9.91 1.02
CA VAL A 32 -9.98 10.54 0.34
C VAL A 32 -10.26 10.62 -1.17
N ALA A 33 -10.69 9.51 -1.77
CA ALA A 33 -11.01 9.47 -3.20
C ALA A 33 -12.06 10.49 -3.56
N ARG A 34 -13.13 10.59 -2.75
CA ARG A 34 -14.23 11.51 -3.00
C ARG A 34 -13.77 12.96 -2.95
N VAL A 35 -13.01 13.35 -1.93
CA VAL A 35 -12.59 14.75 -1.79
C VAL A 35 -11.52 15.16 -2.80
N LEU A 36 -10.69 14.21 -3.24
CA LEU A 36 -9.65 14.49 -4.25
C LEU A 36 -10.10 14.22 -5.68
N GLY A 37 -11.28 13.61 -5.86
CA GLY A 37 -11.88 13.47 -7.20
C GLY A 37 -11.38 12.29 -8.01
N PHE A 38 -11.03 11.16 -7.37
CA PHE A 38 -10.67 9.93 -8.09
C PHE A 38 -11.48 8.73 -7.58
N ALA A 39 -11.36 7.59 -8.25
CA ALA A 39 -12.15 6.41 -7.90
C ALA A 39 -11.63 5.75 -6.61
N GLU A 40 -12.55 5.20 -5.83
CA GLU A 40 -12.19 4.52 -4.57
C GLU A 40 -11.15 3.42 -4.79
N ARG A 41 -11.22 2.69 -5.91
CA ARG A 41 -10.24 1.66 -6.27
C ARG A 41 -8.83 2.22 -6.29
N GLN A 42 -8.67 3.47 -6.73
CA GLN A 42 -7.38 4.12 -6.87
C GLN A 42 -6.80 4.60 -5.54
N ALA A 43 -7.61 4.68 -4.49
CA ALA A 43 -7.13 5.03 -3.15
C ALA A 43 -6.61 3.76 -2.48
N VAL A 44 -5.29 3.61 -2.43
CA VAL A 44 -4.64 2.39 -1.96
C VAL A 44 -4.72 2.27 -0.44
N LYS A 45 -5.20 1.12 0.03
CA LYS A 45 -5.14 0.75 1.43
C LYS A 45 -3.79 0.09 1.70
N THR A 46 -3.07 0.58 2.69
CA THR A 46 -1.79 0.01 3.11
C THR A 46 -2.00 -0.71 4.44
N LEU A 47 -1.86 -2.02 4.43
CA LEU A 47 -2.17 -2.87 5.57
C LEU A 47 -0.92 -3.61 6.03
N ILE A 48 -0.70 -3.66 7.34
CA ILE A 48 0.39 -4.45 7.93
C ILE A 48 -0.20 -5.74 8.46
N PHE A 49 0.38 -6.86 8.04
CA PHE A 49 0.06 -8.18 8.56
C PHE A 49 1.24 -8.73 9.34
N GLN A 50 0.93 -9.51 10.35
CA GLN A 50 1.96 -10.18 11.15
C GLN A 50 1.80 -11.67 11.00
N VAL A 51 2.93 -12.34 10.78
CA VAL A 51 3.03 -13.79 10.65
C VAL A 51 3.37 -14.36 12.02
N ASP A 52 3.04 -15.62 12.25
CA ASP A 52 3.32 -16.30 13.53
C ASP A 52 4.82 -16.37 13.87
N THR A 53 5.69 -16.25 12.87
CA THR A 53 7.15 -16.15 13.09
C THR A 53 7.57 -14.81 13.67
N GLY A 54 6.67 -13.83 13.71
CA GLY A 54 6.96 -12.45 14.09
C GLY A 54 7.27 -11.54 12.91
N GLU A 55 7.42 -12.08 11.70
CA GLU A 55 7.62 -11.27 10.52
C GLU A 55 6.40 -10.38 10.27
N ARG A 56 6.64 -9.14 9.84
CA ARG A 56 5.60 -8.18 9.46
C ARG A 56 5.77 -7.85 7.99
N VAL A 57 4.66 -7.73 7.28
CA VAL A 57 4.65 -7.46 5.84
C VAL A 57 3.64 -6.36 5.52
N LEU A 58 3.85 -5.65 4.42
CA LEU A 58 2.93 -4.64 3.92
C LEU A 58 2.15 -5.21 2.74
N VAL A 59 0.83 -5.02 2.76
CA VAL A 59 -0.05 -5.43 1.66
C VAL A 59 -0.84 -4.23 1.19
N MET A 60 -0.80 -3.97 -0.12
CA MET A 60 -1.53 -2.87 -0.74
C MET A 60 -2.69 -3.40 -1.57
N LEU A 61 -3.88 -2.88 -1.29
CA LEU A 61 -5.14 -3.20 -1.98
C LEU A 61 -5.82 -1.90 -2.42
N GLY A 62 -6.68 -1.97 -3.43
CA GLY A 62 -7.54 -0.84 -3.76
C GLY A 62 -8.53 -0.57 -2.64
N GLY A 63 -8.99 0.67 -2.53
CA GLY A 63 -9.85 1.12 -1.44
C GLY A 63 -11.15 0.33 -1.31
N ASP A 64 -11.66 -0.22 -2.41
CA ASP A 64 -12.89 -1.02 -2.43
C ASP A 64 -12.63 -2.53 -2.50
N GLN A 65 -11.38 -2.97 -2.27
CA GLN A 65 -11.00 -4.38 -2.39
C GLN A 65 -10.72 -5.01 -1.04
N ASN A 66 -10.94 -6.32 -0.98
CA ASN A 66 -10.53 -7.16 0.14
C ASN A 66 -9.76 -8.36 -0.42
N ALA A 67 -8.71 -8.77 0.28
CA ALA A 67 -7.93 -9.93 -0.13
C ALA A 67 -8.70 -11.23 0.16
N ILE A 68 -8.61 -12.18 -0.77
CA ILE A 68 -9.05 -13.55 -0.53
C ILE A 68 -8.03 -14.18 0.43
N SER A 69 -8.51 -14.71 1.56
CA SER A 69 -7.67 -15.25 2.61
C SER A 69 -6.64 -16.26 2.10
N GLY A 70 -7.07 -17.19 1.27
CA GLY A 70 -6.17 -18.20 0.70
C GLY A 70 -5.07 -17.59 -0.15
N ASN A 71 -5.41 -16.58 -0.96
CA ASN A 71 -4.43 -15.89 -1.80
C ASN A 71 -3.41 -15.14 -0.94
N LEU A 72 -3.89 -14.47 0.10
CA LEU A 72 -3.03 -13.73 1.02
C LEU A 72 -2.05 -14.67 1.72
N LYS A 73 -2.54 -15.78 2.24
CA LYS A 73 -1.71 -16.79 2.90
C LYS A 73 -0.66 -17.35 1.96
N LYS A 74 -1.04 -17.60 0.71
CA LYS A 74 -0.14 -18.12 -0.30
C LYS A 74 0.94 -17.10 -0.67
N ALA A 75 0.56 -15.83 -0.83
CA ALA A 75 1.51 -14.76 -1.14
C ALA A 75 2.53 -14.60 -0.02
N ILE A 76 2.09 -14.59 1.22
CA ILE A 76 2.96 -14.40 2.39
C ILE A 76 3.73 -15.68 2.72
N GLY A 77 3.17 -16.85 2.40
CA GLY A 77 3.81 -18.14 2.63
C GLY A 77 3.57 -18.69 4.02
N SER A 78 2.46 -18.32 4.66
CA SER A 78 2.09 -18.84 5.97
C SER A 78 0.56 -18.92 6.10
N ARG A 79 0.09 -19.90 6.84
CA ARG A 79 -1.32 -20.03 7.18
C ARG A 79 -1.69 -19.20 8.39
N ASN A 80 -0.70 -18.80 9.18
CA ASN A 80 -0.92 -18.13 10.46
C ASN A 80 -0.54 -16.67 10.34
N ILE A 81 -1.46 -15.89 9.80
CA ILE A 81 -1.29 -14.46 9.61
C ILE A 81 -2.49 -13.73 10.19
N GLN A 82 -2.26 -12.53 10.68
CA GLN A 82 -3.33 -11.67 11.15
C GLN A 82 -2.96 -10.21 10.91
N MET A 83 -3.98 -9.38 10.79
CA MET A 83 -3.77 -7.95 10.67
C MET A 83 -3.13 -7.44 11.96
N ALA A 84 -2.08 -6.64 11.83
CA ALA A 84 -1.37 -6.13 12.99
C ALA A 84 -2.22 -5.12 13.76
N ALA A 85 -2.12 -5.16 15.10
CA ALA A 85 -2.77 -4.17 15.94
C ALA A 85 -2.18 -2.78 15.72
N PRO A 86 -2.93 -1.70 15.99
CA PRO A 86 -2.45 -0.34 15.73
C PRO A 86 -1.10 0.00 16.34
N GLU A 87 -0.81 -0.46 17.56
CA GLU A 87 0.48 -0.23 18.21
C GLU A 87 1.62 -0.96 17.49
N ILE A 88 1.35 -2.14 16.92
CA ILE A 88 2.34 -2.88 16.13
C ILE A 88 2.59 -2.16 14.80
N VAL A 89 1.55 -1.63 14.19
CA VAL A 89 1.69 -0.84 12.97
C VAL A 89 2.58 0.38 13.23
N LYS A 90 2.35 1.10 14.31
CA LYS A 90 3.14 2.28 14.68
C LYS A 90 4.60 1.90 14.96
N GLU A 91 4.81 0.81 15.68
CA GLU A 91 6.16 0.30 15.96
C GLU A 91 6.89 -0.08 14.67
N THR A 92 6.19 -0.73 13.74
CA THR A 92 6.78 -1.23 12.49
C THR A 92 7.10 -0.11 11.51
N THR A 93 6.18 0.82 11.32
CA THR A 93 6.24 1.81 10.24
C THR A 93 6.65 3.19 10.72
N GLY A 94 6.42 3.52 11.98
CA GLY A 94 6.55 4.87 12.49
C GLY A 94 5.33 5.75 12.23
N TYR A 95 4.29 5.20 11.58
CA TYR A 95 3.11 5.95 11.16
C TYR A 95 1.84 5.37 11.74
N ILE A 96 0.78 6.18 11.73
CA ILE A 96 -0.54 5.79 12.21
C ILE A 96 -1.33 5.14 11.07
N ILE A 97 -2.14 4.13 11.38
CA ILE A 97 -3.06 3.49 10.43
C ILE A 97 -3.84 4.55 9.67
N GLY A 98 -3.92 4.38 8.36
CA GLY A 98 -4.63 5.28 7.46
C GLY A 98 -3.76 6.35 6.82
N SER A 99 -2.54 6.53 7.31
CA SER A 99 -1.61 7.55 6.77
C SER A 99 -0.26 6.97 6.35
N ILE A 100 -0.13 5.66 6.33
CA ILE A 100 1.15 4.98 6.09
C ILE A 100 1.57 5.12 4.64
N PRO A 101 2.72 5.75 4.35
CA PRO A 101 3.26 5.68 3.01
C PRO A 101 3.80 4.27 2.76
N PRO A 102 3.64 3.73 1.53
CA PRO A 102 4.10 2.36 1.25
C PRO A 102 5.59 2.28 0.92
N PHE A 103 6.36 3.27 1.31
CA PHE A 103 7.82 3.35 1.07
C PHE A 103 8.45 4.26 2.12
N CYS A 104 9.76 4.37 2.09
CA CYS A 104 10.64 5.21 2.90
C CYS A 104 10.95 4.73 4.32
N TRP A 105 10.24 3.74 4.86
CA TRP A 105 10.45 3.28 6.25
C TRP A 105 10.87 1.81 6.34
N GLN A 106 10.71 1.03 5.26
CA GLN A 106 10.95 -0.41 5.32
C GLN A 106 12.43 -0.72 5.52
N PRO A 107 12.77 -1.58 6.50
CA PRO A 107 14.14 -2.07 6.64
C PRO A 107 14.45 -3.04 5.50
N LYS A 108 15.74 -3.30 5.30
CA LYS A 108 16.20 -4.24 4.29
C LYS A 108 15.54 -5.60 4.50
N GLY A 109 15.01 -6.17 3.41
CA GLY A 109 14.36 -7.47 3.46
C GLY A 109 12.89 -7.44 3.84
N PHE A 110 12.34 -6.29 4.15
CA PHE A 110 10.91 -6.16 4.44
C PHE A 110 10.10 -6.47 3.19
N ARG A 111 9.14 -7.40 3.29
CA ARG A 111 8.35 -7.80 2.13
C ARG A 111 7.12 -6.90 1.98
N THR A 112 6.90 -6.43 0.77
CA THR A 112 5.78 -5.57 0.39
C THR A 112 5.07 -6.18 -0.81
N PHE A 113 3.73 -6.22 -0.78
CA PHE A 113 2.92 -6.83 -1.82
C PHE A 113 1.92 -5.82 -2.37
N LEU A 114 1.74 -5.83 -3.69
CA LEU A 114 0.76 -4.99 -4.37
C LEU A 114 -0.23 -5.88 -5.11
N GLU A 115 -1.51 -5.65 -4.89
CA GLU A 115 -2.58 -6.35 -5.60
C GLU A 115 -2.47 -6.12 -7.12
N ALA A 116 -2.47 -7.21 -7.86
CA ALA A 116 -2.21 -7.21 -9.29
C ALA A 116 -3.12 -6.30 -10.11
N SER A 117 -4.41 -6.25 -9.78
CA SER A 117 -5.37 -5.46 -10.56
C SER A 117 -5.06 -3.96 -10.52
N LEU A 118 -4.33 -3.50 -9.52
CA LEU A 118 -3.97 -2.09 -9.39
C LEU A 118 -2.97 -1.63 -10.46
N VAL A 119 -2.24 -2.55 -11.08
CA VAL A 119 -1.30 -2.17 -12.14
C VAL A 119 -2.01 -1.66 -13.40
N ASN A 120 -3.31 -1.92 -13.52
CA ASN A 120 -4.11 -1.46 -14.65
C ASN A 120 -4.70 -0.07 -14.44
N GLU A 121 -4.55 0.52 -13.25
CA GLU A 121 -5.03 1.87 -12.98
C GLU A 121 -4.09 2.90 -13.59
N PRO A 122 -4.62 4.02 -14.10
CA PRO A 122 -3.74 5.06 -14.66
C PRO A 122 -2.91 5.78 -13.59
N ILE A 123 -3.43 5.85 -12.38
CA ILE A 123 -2.80 6.53 -11.26
C ILE A 123 -3.32 5.91 -9.96
N LEU A 124 -2.49 5.91 -8.92
CA LEU A 124 -2.87 5.42 -7.60
C LEU A 124 -2.59 6.51 -6.56
N GLY A 125 -3.45 6.60 -5.55
CA GLY A 125 -3.26 7.49 -4.43
C GLY A 125 -2.80 6.70 -3.21
N VAL A 126 -1.73 7.18 -2.58
CA VAL A 126 -1.18 6.54 -1.38
C VAL A 126 -1.01 7.58 -0.27
N GLY A 127 -1.04 7.13 0.97
CA GLY A 127 -0.78 7.99 2.12
C GLY A 127 0.63 8.58 2.07
N ALA A 128 0.77 9.79 2.58
CA ALA A 128 2.05 10.48 2.58
C ALA A 128 2.75 10.48 3.95
N GLY A 129 2.09 9.92 4.98
CA GLY A 129 2.65 9.85 6.33
C GLY A 129 1.94 10.75 7.33
N GLU A 130 1.17 11.71 6.86
CA GLU A 130 0.42 12.64 7.70
C GLU A 130 -0.98 12.77 7.11
N TRP A 131 -2.01 12.59 7.93
CA TRP A 131 -3.39 12.71 7.47
C TRP A 131 -3.66 14.10 6.93
N GLY A 132 -4.26 14.17 5.76
CA GLY A 132 -4.46 15.42 5.02
C GLY A 132 -3.52 15.55 3.83
N ASN A 133 -2.63 14.60 3.63
CA ASN A 133 -1.67 14.59 2.52
C ASN A 133 -1.73 13.25 1.78
N GLU A 134 -1.81 13.33 0.46
CA GLU A 134 -1.88 12.16 -0.40
C GLU A 134 -0.85 12.31 -1.52
N ILE A 135 -0.28 11.20 -1.95
CA ILE A 135 0.65 11.16 -3.08
C ILE A 135 -0.05 10.42 -4.21
N MET A 136 -0.17 11.07 -5.38
CA MET A 136 -0.66 10.42 -6.59
C MET A 136 0.55 9.97 -7.40
N ILE A 137 0.58 8.69 -7.76
CA ILE A 137 1.76 8.06 -8.36
C ILE A 137 1.29 6.95 -9.31
N THR A 138 2.02 6.75 -10.41
CA THR A 138 1.67 5.65 -11.33
C THR A 138 1.98 4.31 -10.67
N PRO A 139 1.26 3.24 -11.06
CA PRO A 139 1.54 1.91 -10.52
C PRO A 139 3.00 1.47 -10.70
N GLU A 140 3.58 1.74 -11.86
CA GLU A 140 4.96 1.39 -12.14
C GLU A 140 5.92 2.08 -11.18
N ASN A 141 5.72 3.37 -10.96
CA ASN A 141 6.56 4.14 -10.04
C ASN A 141 6.35 3.73 -8.59
N LEU A 142 5.12 3.36 -8.23
CA LEU A 142 4.83 2.83 -6.89
C LEU A 142 5.57 1.52 -6.63
N ILE A 143 5.57 0.62 -7.61
CA ILE A 143 6.29 -0.65 -7.51
C ILE A 143 7.78 -0.39 -7.27
N THR A 144 8.37 0.52 -8.04
CA THR A 144 9.79 0.88 -7.90
C THR A 144 10.08 1.46 -6.52
N ALA A 145 9.26 2.42 -6.07
CA ALA A 145 9.47 3.12 -4.80
C ALA A 145 9.29 2.19 -3.60
N SER A 146 8.30 1.30 -3.64
CA SER A 146 7.95 0.41 -2.53
C SER A 146 8.68 -0.92 -2.57
N ARG A 147 9.29 -1.27 -3.71
CA ARG A 147 9.88 -2.59 -3.96
C ARG A 147 8.86 -3.71 -3.82
N ALA A 148 7.63 -3.43 -4.18
CA ALA A 148 6.55 -4.39 -4.02
C ALA A 148 6.66 -5.56 -4.99
N THR A 149 6.25 -6.73 -4.50
CA THR A 149 5.98 -7.88 -5.33
C THR A 149 4.51 -7.82 -5.74
N VAL A 150 4.24 -7.90 -7.04
CA VAL A 150 2.87 -7.87 -7.55
C VAL A 150 2.28 -9.27 -7.45
N VAL A 151 1.14 -9.39 -6.78
CA VAL A 151 0.49 -10.69 -6.54
C VAL A 151 -1.02 -10.57 -6.75
N ASN A 152 -1.65 -11.68 -7.10
CA ASN A 152 -3.11 -11.74 -7.19
C ASN A 152 -3.69 -12.04 -5.82
N LEU A 153 -4.36 -11.07 -5.24
CA LEU A 153 -4.99 -11.20 -3.93
C LEU A 153 -6.51 -11.25 -4.01
N THR A 154 -7.10 -10.95 -5.18
CA THR A 154 -8.54 -10.68 -5.26
C THR A 154 -9.30 -11.56 -6.25
N GLU A 155 -8.63 -12.39 -7.07
CA GLU A 155 -9.29 -13.23 -8.06
C GLU A 155 -9.11 -14.71 -7.74
N ARG A 156 -10.23 -15.44 -7.65
CA ARG A 156 -10.22 -16.88 -7.43
C ARG A 156 -9.85 -17.62 -8.71
N GLY A 157 -9.20 -18.77 -8.55
CA GLY A 157 -8.91 -19.67 -9.68
C GLY A 157 -7.75 -19.22 -10.57
N LYS A 158 -7.09 -18.15 -10.21
CA LYS A 158 -5.89 -17.67 -10.94
C LYS A 158 -4.66 -17.74 -10.04
N PRO A 159 -3.46 -17.91 -10.62
CA PRO A 159 -2.23 -17.96 -9.83
C PRO A 159 -2.07 -16.73 -8.96
N VAL A 160 -1.53 -16.92 -7.75
CA VAL A 160 -1.22 -15.81 -6.84
C VAL A 160 0.02 -15.07 -7.32
N PHE A 161 1.06 -15.80 -7.69
CA PHE A 161 2.27 -15.20 -8.24
C PHE A 161 2.20 -15.21 -9.76
N PHE A 162 2.70 -14.15 -10.38
CA PHE A 162 2.83 -14.09 -11.82
C PHE A 162 4.06 -14.88 -12.24
N MET A 163 3.89 -15.65 -13.29
CA MET A 163 5.04 -16.31 -13.91
C MET A 163 5.77 -15.28 -14.75
N GLU A 164 7.09 -15.29 -14.64
CA GLU A 164 7.89 -14.46 -15.51
C GLU A 164 7.68 -14.86 -16.96
N ASN A 165 7.92 -13.94 -17.87
CA ASN A 165 7.76 -14.20 -19.29
C ASN A 165 8.51 -15.44 -19.71
N GLN A 166 7.81 -16.27 -20.42
CA GLN A 166 8.37 -17.50 -20.96
C GLN A 166 8.71 -17.29 -22.43
#